data_30d1c0815a436c76cdb7691ecec422d5
#
_entry.id   30d1c0815a436c76cdb7691ecec422d5
#
_cell.length_a   1.000
_cell.length_b   1.000
_cell.length_c   1.000
_cell.angle_alpha   90.00
_cell.angle_beta   90.00
_cell.angle_gamma   90.00
#
_symmetry.space_group_name_H-M   'P 1'
#
loop_
_entity.id
_entity.type
_entity.pdbx_description
1 polymer ?
#
loop_
_entity_poly.entity_id
_entity_poly.type
_entity_poly.pdbx_seq_one_letter_code
_entity_poly.pdbx_strand_id
1 'polypeptide(L)'
;MREKSRLKILICLLTFVGFLAQGEARTVNVAVPTLNMVVIAFTVAKEKGYYREEGLEVEIIWMSAPVAAQALIGGNVEFSTVSGAALPAILRGAPLRFLFTTYNRPMFWLYAKPEISDIKGLRGKKVAVSGIGSGPAHLLIEILKKYGLEGGRDVALLGLGVQPNQYAALLSGSVDAAMMAPPYNVMLKEAGFYELVSFLKEDFVELQGSMIIRQELLRSDPALVERFVRGTLKGFRYARENRSGTIPILVRYQKLREELAAKYYDLVRPIMTLDGTASEELQKKFLDFGTVRLGLKESPPLQRVFDYSLTRRINGQLEAAGWKPEK
;
A
#
# COMPACT_ATOMS: atom_id res chain seq x y z
N MET A 1 52.88 40.74 34.92
CA MET A 1 52.77 39.86 33.68
C MET A 1 52.14 38.50 33.94
N ARG A 2 51.23 38.32 34.90
CA ARG A 2 50.60 36.99 35.22
C ARG A 2 49.07 36.97 35.14
N GLU A 3 48.40 38.04 34.79
CA GLU A 3 46.90 38.05 34.71
C GLU A 3 46.31 37.88 33.32
N LYS A 4 47.09 38.09 32.25
CA LYS A 4 46.55 37.94 30.86
C LYS A 4 46.53 36.52 30.33
N SER A 5 47.10 35.55 31.07
CA SER A 5 47.16 34.14 30.68
C SER A 5 45.94 33.30 31.10
N ARG A 6 45.18 33.75 32.13
CA ARG A 6 44.01 33.01 32.66
C ARG A 6 42.72 33.27 31.89
N LEU A 7 42.62 34.37 31.17
CA LEU A 7 41.43 34.72 30.40
C LEU A 7 41.37 34.03 29.03
N LYS A 8 42.50 33.58 28.46
CA LYS A 8 42.53 32.83 27.19
C LYS A 8 42.19 31.36 27.32
N ILE A 9 42.30 30.78 28.51
CA ILE A 9 41.97 29.36 28.77
C ILE A 9 40.48 29.16 29.02
N LEU A 10 39.76 30.19 29.47
CA LEU A 10 38.33 30.11 29.76
C LEU A 10 37.44 30.27 28.51
N ILE A 11 37.97 30.83 27.42
CA ILE A 11 37.24 31.02 26.15
C ILE A 11 37.32 29.74 25.25
N CYS A 12 38.34 28.90 25.42
CA CYS A 12 38.47 27.63 24.68
C CYS A 12 37.63 26.48 25.26
N LEU A 13 37.03 26.62 26.45
CA LEU A 13 36.21 25.56 27.07
C LEU A 13 34.69 25.72 26.82
N LEU A 14 34.27 26.82 26.22
CA LEU A 14 32.87 27.12 25.96
C LEU A 14 32.41 26.83 24.50
N THR A 15 33.31 26.40 23.61
CA THR A 15 32.98 26.03 22.21
C THR A 15 32.87 24.52 21.98
N PHE A 16 32.90 23.69 23.03
CA PHE A 16 32.86 22.23 22.90
C PHE A 16 31.58 21.60 23.47
N VAL A 17 30.48 22.34 23.56
CA VAL A 17 29.17 21.80 23.95
C VAL A 17 28.18 22.09 22.85
N GLY A 18 28.31 21.39 21.72
CA GLY A 18 27.45 21.54 20.57
C GLY A 18 27.45 20.33 19.65
N PHE A 19 28.15 19.25 19.98
CA PHE A 19 27.98 17.97 19.32
C PHE A 19 26.83 17.27 20.04
N LEU A 20 25.60 17.70 19.71
CA LEU A 20 24.41 16.90 19.97
C LEU A 20 24.72 15.52 19.38
N ALA A 21 24.85 14.53 20.24
CA ALA A 21 24.85 13.14 19.84
C ALA A 21 23.62 12.93 18.94
N GLN A 22 23.80 12.94 17.62
CA GLN A 22 22.82 12.35 16.72
C GLN A 22 22.81 10.88 17.12
N GLY A 23 21.88 10.51 18.00
CA GLY A 23 21.62 9.11 18.30
C GLY A 23 21.46 8.40 16.98
N GLU A 24 22.07 7.22 16.83
CA GLU A 24 21.89 6.41 15.63
C GLU A 24 20.41 6.34 15.28
N ALA A 25 20.09 6.65 14.00
CA ALA A 25 18.71 6.60 13.54
C ALA A 25 18.19 5.15 13.72
N ARG A 26 17.02 5.03 14.36
CA ARG A 26 16.46 3.71 14.61
C ARG A 26 15.99 3.09 13.30
N THR A 27 16.51 1.91 12.98
CA THR A 27 16.06 1.14 11.83
C THR A 27 14.65 0.59 12.05
N VAL A 28 13.80 0.74 11.04
CA VAL A 28 12.42 0.27 11.00
C VAL A 28 12.20 -0.51 9.70
N ASN A 29 11.75 -1.75 9.82
CA ASN A 29 11.51 -2.65 8.70
C ASN A 29 10.04 -2.65 8.30
N VAL A 30 9.75 -2.41 7.01
CA VAL A 30 8.41 -2.43 6.43
C VAL A 30 8.32 -3.53 5.38
N ALA A 31 7.56 -4.58 5.67
CA ALA A 31 7.33 -5.65 4.70
C ALA A 31 6.26 -5.25 3.68
N VAL A 32 6.58 -5.36 2.39
CA VAL A 32 5.68 -5.00 1.29
C VAL A 32 5.55 -6.15 0.28
N PRO A 33 4.33 -6.47 -0.20
CA PRO A 33 4.13 -7.55 -1.17
C PRO A 33 4.41 -7.12 -2.62
N THR A 34 4.57 -5.83 -2.85
CA THR A 34 4.78 -5.24 -4.17
C THR A 34 5.51 -3.90 -4.04
N LEU A 35 6.26 -3.55 -5.09
CA LEU A 35 6.99 -2.27 -5.19
C LEU A 35 6.32 -1.33 -6.21
N ASN A 36 5.01 -1.22 -6.18
CA ASN A 36 4.22 -0.34 -7.06
C ASN A 36 3.59 0.84 -6.28
N MET A 37 2.62 1.55 -6.89
CA MET A 37 1.93 2.70 -6.25
C MET A 37 1.31 2.39 -4.89
N VAL A 38 1.01 1.13 -4.58
CA VAL A 38 0.47 0.73 -3.27
C VAL A 38 1.36 1.19 -2.11
N VAL A 39 2.67 1.28 -2.33
CA VAL A 39 3.65 1.71 -1.31
C VAL A 39 4.14 3.15 -1.49
N ILE A 40 3.48 3.95 -2.32
CA ILE A 40 3.97 5.30 -2.68
C ILE A 40 4.17 6.21 -1.47
N ALA A 41 3.30 6.15 -0.46
CA ALA A 41 3.43 6.96 0.75
C ALA A 41 4.75 6.69 1.48
N PHE A 42 5.12 5.41 1.59
CA PHE A 42 6.36 4.97 2.25
C PHE A 42 7.58 5.30 1.41
N THR A 43 7.50 5.09 0.09
CA THR A 43 8.61 5.37 -0.83
C THR A 43 8.91 6.86 -0.88
N VAL A 44 7.89 7.70 -1.01
CA VAL A 44 8.07 9.16 -1.00
C VAL A 44 8.59 9.63 0.35
N ALA A 45 8.09 9.10 1.47
CA ALA A 45 8.60 9.46 2.79
C ALA A 45 10.10 9.14 2.95
N LYS A 46 10.55 8.00 2.42
CA LYS A 46 11.96 7.61 2.41
C LYS A 46 12.79 8.53 1.51
N GLU A 47 12.37 8.73 0.25
CA GLU A 47 13.06 9.55 -0.76
C GLU A 47 13.17 11.03 -0.35
N LYS A 48 12.11 11.58 0.25
CA LYS A 48 12.07 12.98 0.71
C LYS A 48 12.73 13.19 2.07
N GLY A 49 13.18 12.12 2.72
CA GLY A 49 13.84 12.19 4.02
C GLY A 49 12.90 12.41 5.22
N TYR A 50 11.57 12.31 5.04
CA TYR A 50 10.61 12.55 6.12
C TYR A 50 10.74 11.55 7.27
N TYR A 51 11.24 10.34 7.03
CA TYR A 51 11.58 9.42 8.11
C TYR A 51 12.83 9.85 8.87
N ARG A 52 13.85 10.37 8.16
CA ARG A 52 15.07 10.88 8.79
C ARG A 52 14.82 12.10 9.66
N GLU A 53 13.87 12.98 9.28
CA GLU A 53 13.39 14.08 10.12
C GLU A 53 12.83 13.58 11.46
N GLU A 54 12.26 12.38 11.48
CA GLU A 54 11.73 11.72 12.66
C GLU A 54 12.76 10.81 13.37
N GLY A 55 14.05 10.86 12.97
CA GLY A 55 15.12 10.02 13.52
C GLY A 55 14.98 8.53 13.19
N LEU A 56 14.41 8.20 12.04
CA LEU A 56 14.20 6.84 11.59
C LEU A 56 14.95 6.56 10.28
N GLU A 57 15.57 5.37 10.19
CA GLU A 57 16.02 4.77 8.95
C GLU A 57 15.05 3.65 8.57
N VAL A 58 14.33 3.81 7.44
CA VAL A 58 13.27 2.88 7.06
C VAL A 58 13.72 1.98 5.93
N GLU A 59 13.66 0.67 6.16
CA GLU A 59 13.92 -0.35 5.15
C GLU A 59 12.61 -0.93 4.62
N ILE A 60 12.39 -0.77 3.30
CA ILE A 60 11.24 -1.35 2.60
C ILE A 60 11.67 -2.69 2.03
N ILE A 61 11.17 -3.77 2.63
CA ILE A 61 11.57 -5.14 2.31
C ILE A 61 10.50 -5.81 1.48
N TRP A 62 10.83 -6.16 0.24
CA TRP A 62 9.93 -6.89 -0.62
C TRP A 62 9.94 -8.39 -0.30
N MET A 63 8.76 -8.95 -0.05
CA MET A 63 8.56 -10.37 0.17
C MET A 63 7.11 -10.76 -0.21
N SER A 64 6.85 -12.05 -0.46
CA SER A 64 5.50 -12.50 -0.79
C SER A 64 4.49 -12.18 0.32
N ALA A 65 3.22 -11.94 -0.02
CA ALA A 65 2.21 -11.54 0.96
C ALA A 65 2.04 -12.52 2.15
N PRO A 66 2.07 -13.86 1.96
CA PRO A 66 2.03 -14.78 3.10
C PRO A 66 3.25 -14.65 4.00
N VAL A 67 4.46 -14.49 3.43
CA VAL A 67 5.72 -14.33 4.20
C VAL A 67 5.69 -13.01 4.97
N ALA A 68 5.27 -11.92 4.33
CA ALA A 68 5.14 -10.61 4.97
C ALA A 68 4.14 -10.62 6.15
N ALA A 69 3.02 -11.33 6.00
CA ALA A 69 2.06 -11.49 7.10
C ALA A 69 2.67 -12.29 8.27
N GLN A 70 3.40 -13.37 8.00
CA GLN A 70 4.08 -14.16 9.04
C GLN A 70 5.20 -13.36 9.71
N ALA A 71 6.01 -12.63 8.94
CA ALA A 71 7.07 -11.76 9.47
C ALA A 71 6.50 -10.67 10.40
N LEU A 72 5.34 -10.08 10.03
CA LEU A 72 4.65 -9.11 10.88
C LEU A 72 4.14 -9.76 12.16
N ILE A 73 3.45 -10.89 12.08
CA ILE A 73 2.91 -11.62 13.23
C ILE A 73 4.04 -12.06 14.18
N GLY A 74 5.13 -12.58 13.61
CA GLY A 74 6.30 -13.07 14.36
C GLY A 74 7.21 -11.97 14.93
N GLY A 75 6.96 -10.68 14.60
CA GLY A 75 7.78 -9.57 15.11
C GLY A 75 9.09 -9.32 14.36
N ASN A 76 9.31 -9.96 13.22
CA ASN A 76 10.52 -9.80 12.41
C ASN A 76 10.51 -8.49 11.59
N VAL A 77 9.35 -7.85 11.46
CA VAL A 77 9.18 -6.51 10.92
C VAL A 77 8.21 -5.72 11.79
N GLU A 78 8.38 -4.40 11.83
CA GLU A 78 7.54 -3.50 12.61
C GLU A 78 6.20 -3.26 11.95
N PHE A 79 6.21 -3.05 10.62
CA PHE A 79 5.04 -2.70 9.82
C PHE A 79 4.95 -3.54 8.56
N SER A 80 3.73 -3.63 8.02
CA SER A 80 3.51 -4.26 6.71
C SER A 80 2.34 -3.63 5.96
N THR A 81 2.32 -3.79 4.63
CA THR A 81 1.22 -3.30 3.77
C THR A 81 0.34 -4.42 3.21
N VAL A 82 0.37 -5.61 3.82
CA VAL A 82 -0.29 -6.84 3.32
C VAL A 82 -1.77 -6.94 3.71
N SER A 83 -2.59 -5.95 3.42
CA SER A 83 -4.02 -5.90 3.79
C SER A 83 -4.76 -7.21 3.49
N GLY A 84 -4.58 -7.75 2.28
CA GLY A 84 -5.27 -8.96 1.83
C GLY A 84 -4.90 -10.23 2.59
N ALA A 85 -3.68 -10.33 3.14
CA ALA A 85 -3.23 -11.45 3.97
C ALA A 85 -3.45 -11.18 5.46
N ALA A 86 -3.38 -9.92 5.90
CA ALA A 86 -3.59 -9.55 7.29
C ALA A 86 -5.06 -9.66 7.71
N LEU A 87 -6.01 -9.27 6.87
CA LEU A 87 -7.44 -9.34 7.20
C LEU A 87 -7.88 -10.76 7.58
N PRO A 88 -7.61 -11.82 6.80
CA PRO A 88 -7.92 -13.18 7.23
C PRO A 88 -7.28 -13.59 8.56
N ALA A 89 -6.05 -13.15 8.83
CA ALA A 89 -5.37 -13.43 10.09
C ALA A 89 -6.06 -12.72 11.26
N ILE A 90 -6.43 -11.44 11.10
CA ILE A 90 -7.17 -10.66 12.11
C ILE A 90 -8.54 -11.29 12.40
N LEU A 91 -9.26 -11.71 11.35
CA LEU A 91 -10.56 -12.36 11.49
C LEU A 91 -10.47 -13.70 12.24
N ARG A 92 -9.31 -14.36 12.19
CA ARG A 92 -9.00 -15.57 12.98
C ARG A 92 -8.37 -15.27 14.35
N GLY A 93 -8.28 -14.00 14.74
CA GLY A 93 -7.84 -13.60 16.08
C GLY A 93 -6.43 -13.03 16.18
N ALA A 94 -5.68 -12.89 15.08
CA ALA A 94 -4.35 -12.27 15.13
C ALA A 94 -4.41 -10.83 15.68
N PRO A 95 -3.52 -10.46 16.62
CA PRO A 95 -3.54 -9.15 17.28
C PRO A 95 -2.91 -8.05 16.42
N LEU A 96 -3.45 -7.86 15.21
CA LEU A 96 -3.01 -6.85 14.26
C LEU A 96 -4.02 -5.70 14.18
N ARG A 97 -3.55 -4.51 13.73
CA ARG A 97 -4.36 -3.29 13.53
C ARG A 97 -3.98 -2.58 12.25
N PHE A 98 -4.98 -2.03 11.58
CA PHE A 98 -4.82 -1.05 10.51
C PHE A 98 -4.72 0.35 11.12
N LEU A 99 -3.63 1.08 10.85
CA LEU A 99 -3.42 2.43 11.35
C LEU A 99 -3.53 3.51 10.28
N PHE A 100 -3.29 3.14 9.02
CA PHE A 100 -3.24 4.06 7.89
C PHE A 100 -3.69 3.33 6.62
N THR A 101 -4.24 4.06 5.64
CA THR A 101 -4.70 3.50 4.36
C THR A 101 -4.49 4.51 3.23
N THR A 102 -3.73 4.13 2.22
CA THR A 102 -3.48 4.99 1.06
C THR A 102 -4.66 5.01 0.09
N TYR A 103 -5.25 3.85 -0.23
CA TYR A 103 -6.31 3.70 -1.25
C TYR A 103 -7.51 2.96 -0.69
N ASN A 104 -8.70 3.37 -1.15
CA ASN A 104 -9.98 2.82 -0.70
C ASN A 104 -10.73 2.02 -1.79
N ARG A 105 -10.09 1.77 -2.92
CA ARG A 105 -10.64 1.00 -4.04
C ARG A 105 -9.65 -0.04 -4.54
N PRO A 106 -10.14 -1.18 -5.11
CA PRO A 106 -9.26 -2.15 -5.74
C PRO A 106 -8.59 -1.58 -7.00
N MET A 107 -7.27 -1.59 -7.06
CA MET A 107 -6.50 -1.18 -8.24
C MET A 107 -6.30 -2.37 -9.19
N PHE A 108 -7.40 -2.95 -9.67
CA PHE A 108 -7.39 -4.05 -10.62
C PHE A 108 -8.32 -3.78 -11.80
N TRP A 109 -7.96 -4.37 -12.93
CA TRP A 109 -8.71 -4.37 -14.18
C TRP A 109 -8.73 -5.77 -14.74
N LEU A 110 -9.84 -6.17 -15.34
CA LEU A 110 -9.93 -7.38 -16.13
C LEU A 110 -9.75 -7.00 -17.59
N TYR A 111 -8.63 -7.42 -18.18
CA TYR A 111 -8.34 -7.29 -19.60
C TYR A 111 -8.49 -8.60 -20.31
N ALA A 112 -9.00 -8.57 -21.54
CA ALA A 112 -9.16 -9.74 -22.40
C ALA A 112 -8.62 -9.48 -23.82
N LYS A 113 -8.47 -10.54 -24.58
CA LYS A 113 -8.19 -10.45 -26.01
C LYS A 113 -9.27 -9.62 -26.72
N PRO A 114 -8.93 -8.91 -27.81
CA PRO A 114 -9.86 -7.98 -28.47
C PRO A 114 -11.19 -8.58 -28.90
N GLU A 115 -11.20 -9.88 -29.23
CA GLU A 115 -12.42 -10.61 -29.64
C GLU A 115 -13.39 -10.91 -28.49
N ILE A 116 -12.99 -10.68 -27.23
CA ILE A 116 -13.82 -10.87 -26.04
C ILE A 116 -14.22 -9.49 -25.51
N SER A 117 -15.41 -9.04 -25.85
CA SER A 117 -15.89 -7.68 -25.58
C SER A 117 -16.82 -7.57 -24.37
N ASP A 118 -17.19 -8.68 -23.73
CA ASP A 118 -18.02 -8.71 -22.53
C ASP A 118 -17.66 -9.86 -21.59
N ILE A 119 -18.18 -9.80 -20.36
CA ILE A 119 -17.92 -10.80 -19.31
C ILE A 119 -18.50 -12.17 -19.68
N LYS A 120 -19.63 -12.23 -20.39
CA LYS A 120 -20.25 -13.51 -20.76
C LYS A 120 -19.41 -14.27 -21.79
N GLY A 121 -18.64 -13.55 -22.62
CA GLY A 121 -17.67 -14.08 -23.56
C GLY A 121 -16.51 -14.86 -22.90
N LEU A 122 -16.37 -14.76 -21.57
CA LEU A 122 -15.38 -15.55 -20.82
C LEU A 122 -15.80 -16.99 -20.57
N ARG A 123 -17.03 -17.40 -20.91
CA ARG A 123 -17.45 -18.80 -20.76
C ARG A 123 -16.54 -19.74 -21.57
N GLY A 124 -16.00 -20.76 -20.90
CA GLY A 124 -15.03 -21.70 -21.45
C GLY A 124 -13.61 -21.14 -21.66
N LYS A 125 -13.34 -19.92 -21.20
CA LYS A 125 -12.06 -19.23 -21.37
C LYS A 125 -11.15 -19.39 -20.14
N LYS A 126 -9.85 -19.09 -20.34
CA LYS A 126 -8.81 -19.13 -19.33
C LYS A 126 -8.48 -17.71 -18.86
N VAL A 127 -8.59 -17.45 -17.58
CA VAL A 127 -8.28 -16.14 -16.99
C VAL A 127 -7.11 -16.25 -16.00
N ALA A 128 -6.07 -15.46 -16.22
CA ALA A 128 -4.92 -15.39 -15.34
C ALA A 128 -5.22 -14.56 -14.09
N VAL A 129 -4.80 -15.08 -12.94
CA VAL A 129 -4.81 -14.41 -11.62
C VAL A 129 -3.47 -14.65 -10.94
N SER A 130 -3.16 -13.88 -9.89
CA SER A 130 -1.90 -14.09 -9.13
C SER A 130 -1.89 -15.41 -8.36
N GLY A 131 -3.05 -15.89 -7.94
CA GLY A 131 -3.28 -17.17 -7.28
C GLY A 131 -4.77 -17.35 -7.01
N ILE A 132 -5.27 -18.57 -6.98
CA ILE A 132 -6.70 -18.86 -6.85
C ILE A 132 -7.29 -18.29 -5.53
N GLY A 133 -6.51 -18.24 -4.45
CA GLY A 133 -6.90 -17.63 -3.16
C GLY A 133 -6.56 -16.15 -3.02
N SER A 134 -6.10 -15.48 -4.07
CA SER A 134 -5.68 -14.07 -4.01
C SER A 134 -6.86 -13.09 -4.04
N GLY A 135 -6.62 -11.84 -3.59
CA GLY A 135 -7.61 -10.76 -3.70
C GLY A 135 -8.17 -10.58 -5.11
N PRO A 136 -7.31 -10.43 -6.14
CA PRO A 136 -7.76 -10.35 -7.54
C PRO A 136 -8.61 -11.53 -8.01
N ALA A 137 -8.29 -12.77 -7.58
CA ALA A 137 -9.10 -13.93 -7.93
C ALA A 137 -10.50 -13.86 -7.32
N HIS A 138 -10.62 -13.38 -6.08
CA HIS A 138 -11.92 -13.20 -5.44
C HIS A 138 -12.75 -12.10 -6.11
N LEU A 139 -12.12 -10.96 -6.45
CA LEU A 139 -12.79 -9.90 -7.21
C LEU A 139 -13.31 -10.43 -8.55
N LEU A 140 -12.51 -11.25 -9.25
CA LEU A 140 -12.93 -11.90 -10.50
C LEU A 140 -14.11 -12.84 -10.27
N ILE A 141 -14.07 -13.69 -9.24
CA ILE A 141 -15.18 -14.62 -8.93
C ILE A 141 -16.47 -13.85 -8.66
N GLU A 142 -16.41 -12.77 -7.88
CA GLU A 142 -17.60 -11.96 -7.59
C GLU A 142 -18.16 -11.25 -8.83
N ILE A 143 -17.30 -10.74 -9.71
CA ILE A 143 -17.78 -10.12 -10.94
C ILE A 143 -18.37 -11.16 -11.90
N LEU A 144 -17.76 -12.33 -12.06
CA LEU A 144 -18.30 -13.43 -12.88
C LEU A 144 -19.69 -13.84 -12.39
N LYS A 145 -19.88 -13.97 -11.08
CA LYS A 145 -21.14 -14.32 -10.45
C LYS A 145 -22.26 -13.32 -10.76
N LYS A 146 -21.97 -11.99 -10.80
CA LYS A 146 -22.94 -10.98 -11.24
C LYS A 146 -23.48 -11.22 -12.65
N TYR A 147 -22.69 -11.87 -13.51
CA TYR A 147 -23.05 -12.19 -14.90
C TYR A 147 -23.50 -13.65 -15.12
N GLY A 148 -23.75 -14.39 -14.04
CA GLY A 148 -24.23 -15.79 -14.10
C GLY A 148 -23.14 -16.79 -14.53
N LEU A 149 -21.88 -16.49 -14.28
CA LEU A 149 -20.73 -17.37 -14.51
C LEU A 149 -20.12 -17.82 -13.18
N GLU A 150 -19.65 -19.06 -13.14
CA GLU A 150 -18.97 -19.61 -11.96
C GLU A 150 -17.46 -19.78 -12.25
N GLY A 151 -16.64 -19.07 -11.48
CA GLY A 151 -15.18 -19.22 -11.55
C GLY A 151 -14.75 -20.62 -11.11
N GLY A 152 -13.91 -21.25 -11.92
CA GLY A 152 -13.47 -22.64 -11.73
C GLY A 152 -14.33 -23.68 -12.47
N ARG A 153 -15.57 -23.36 -12.80
CA ARG A 153 -16.47 -24.22 -13.57
C ARG A 153 -16.72 -23.70 -14.99
N ASP A 154 -17.27 -22.48 -15.10
CA ASP A 154 -17.59 -21.86 -16.40
C ASP A 154 -16.39 -21.11 -16.98
N VAL A 155 -15.47 -20.64 -16.12
CA VAL A 155 -14.27 -19.88 -16.47
C VAL A 155 -13.08 -20.49 -15.73
N ALA A 156 -12.07 -20.95 -16.47
CA ALA A 156 -10.86 -21.53 -15.88
C ALA A 156 -9.97 -20.42 -15.29
N LEU A 157 -9.67 -20.51 -13.98
CA LEU A 157 -8.78 -19.59 -13.26
C LEU A 157 -7.37 -20.18 -13.20
N LEU A 158 -6.38 -19.48 -13.74
CA LEU A 158 -4.98 -19.89 -13.74
C LEU A 158 -4.14 -19.00 -12.83
N GLY A 159 -3.58 -19.57 -11.76
CA GLY A 159 -2.65 -18.89 -10.84
C GLY A 159 -1.26 -18.79 -11.47
N LEU A 160 -0.90 -17.64 -12.02
CA LEU A 160 0.39 -17.42 -12.71
C LEU A 160 1.39 -16.57 -11.89
N GLY A 161 1.11 -16.33 -10.61
CA GLY A 161 2.00 -15.60 -9.71
C GLY A 161 2.04 -14.10 -10.00
N VAL A 162 3.25 -13.57 -10.25
CA VAL A 162 3.49 -12.14 -10.40
C VAL A 162 2.91 -11.55 -11.70
N GLN A 163 2.60 -10.25 -11.69
CA GLN A 163 1.98 -9.55 -12.82
C GLN A 163 2.73 -9.70 -14.17
N PRO A 164 4.07 -9.67 -14.24
CA PRO A 164 4.79 -9.91 -15.50
C PRO A 164 4.41 -11.24 -16.19
N ASN A 165 4.24 -12.32 -15.42
CA ASN A 165 3.88 -13.63 -15.97
C ASN A 165 2.46 -13.63 -16.53
N GLN A 166 1.50 -13.02 -15.82
CA GLN A 166 0.12 -12.87 -16.26
C GLN A 166 0.04 -12.03 -17.55
N TYR A 167 0.80 -10.93 -17.59
CA TYR A 167 0.93 -10.05 -18.75
C TYR A 167 1.48 -10.81 -19.97
N ALA A 168 2.59 -11.52 -19.81
CA ALA A 168 3.21 -12.31 -20.87
C ALA A 168 2.27 -13.42 -21.37
N ALA A 169 1.55 -14.10 -20.46
CA ALA A 169 0.58 -15.14 -20.82
C ALA A 169 -0.58 -14.59 -21.64
N LEU A 170 -1.07 -13.39 -21.35
CA LEU A 170 -2.13 -12.76 -22.13
C LEU A 170 -1.61 -12.31 -23.51
N LEU A 171 -0.43 -11.69 -23.57
CA LEU A 171 0.20 -11.30 -24.85
C LEU A 171 0.47 -12.49 -25.78
N SER A 172 0.94 -13.60 -25.23
CA SER A 172 1.22 -14.82 -26.02
C SER A 172 -0.04 -15.60 -26.41
N GLY A 173 -1.23 -15.22 -25.87
CA GLY A 173 -2.47 -15.94 -26.09
C GLY A 173 -2.61 -17.24 -25.29
N SER A 174 -1.70 -17.54 -24.35
CA SER A 174 -1.76 -18.71 -23.46
C SER A 174 -2.97 -18.65 -22.51
N VAL A 175 -3.45 -17.44 -22.21
CA VAL A 175 -4.72 -17.15 -21.54
C VAL A 175 -5.55 -16.19 -22.38
N ASP A 176 -6.85 -16.15 -22.13
CA ASP A 176 -7.79 -15.34 -22.89
C ASP A 176 -8.08 -13.98 -22.23
N ALA A 177 -7.89 -13.92 -20.90
CA ALA A 177 -8.01 -12.70 -20.10
C ALA A 177 -7.08 -12.76 -18.88
N ALA A 178 -6.87 -11.62 -18.23
CA ALA A 178 -6.05 -11.52 -17.04
C ALA A 178 -6.49 -10.38 -16.10
N MET A 179 -6.37 -10.62 -14.79
CA MET A 179 -6.56 -9.62 -13.76
C MET A 179 -5.27 -8.79 -13.60
N MET A 180 -5.28 -7.56 -14.06
CA MET A 180 -4.10 -6.72 -14.16
C MET A 180 -4.16 -5.52 -13.22
N ALA A 181 -3.00 -5.20 -12.65
CA ALA A 181 -2.76 -3.97 -11.90
C ALA A 181 -1.85 -3.03 -12.72
N PRO A 182 -1.81 -1.72 -12.40
CA PRO A 182 -0.84 -0.82 -13.01
C PRO A 182 0.62 -1.23 -12.73
N PRO A 183 1.52 -1.04 -13.68
CA PRO A 183 1.34 -0.36 -14.96
C PRO A 183 0.79 -1.25 -16.09
N TYR A 184 0.65 -2.56 -15.88
CA TYR A 184 0.31 -3.53 -16.94
C TYR A 184 -1.06 -3.32 -17.58
N ASN A 185 -2.06 -2.85 -16.83
CA ASN A 185 -3.36 -2.47 -17.37
C ASN A 185 -3.23 -1.33 -18.41
N VAL A 186 -2.37 -0.33 -18.16
CA VAL A 186 -2.09 0.77 -19.11
C VAL A 186 -1.41 0.23 -20.35
N MET A 187 -0.40 -0.64 -20.18
CA MET A 187 0.33 -1.27 -21.27
C MET A 187 -0.58 -2.15 -22.16
N LEU A 188 -1.51 -2.92 -21.56
CA LEU A 188 -2.47 -3.73 -22.31
C LEU A 188 -3.45 -2.86 -23.09
N LYS A 189 -3.91 -1.75 -22.51
CA LYS A 189 -4.77 -0.79 -23.22
C LYS A 189 -4.07 -0.21 -24.44
N GLU A 190 -2.79 0.16 -24.32
CA GLU A 190 -1.95 0.66 -25.41
C GLU A 190 -1.70 -0.43 -26.48
N ALA A 191 -1.65 -1.71 -26.08
CA ALA A 191 -1.49 -2.85 -26.96
C ALA A 191 -2.81 -3.31 -27.62
N GLY A 192 -3.93 -2.63 -27.40
CA GLY A 192 -5.21 -2.90 -28.03
C GLY A 192 -6.06 -4.02 -27.39
N PHE A 193 -5.69 -4.48 -26.18
CA PHE A 193 -6.51 -5.41 -25.41
C PHE A 193 -7.78 -4.74 -24.88
N TYR A 194 -8.85 -5.52 -24.72
CA TYR A 194 -10.14 -4.99 -24.32
C TYR A 194 -10.27 -4.95 -22.79
N GLU A 195 -10.64 -3.78 -22.24
CA GLU A 195 -10.96 -3.60 -20.82
C GLU A 195 -12.38 -4.08 -20.55
N LEU A 196 -12.53 -5.28 -20.00
CA LEU A 196 -13.84 -5.83 -19.63
C LEU A 196 -14.39 -5.18 -18.36
N VAL A 197 -13.54 -4.96 -17.37
CA VAL A 197 -13.92 -4.38 -16.06
C VAL A 197 -12.81 -3.49 -15.52
N SER A 198 -13.19 -2.32 -15.05
CA SER A 198 -12.39 -1.51 -14.14
C SER A 198 -12.98 -1.61 -12.73
N PHE A 199 -12.29 -2.28 -11.82
CA PHE A 199 -12.74 -2.41 -10.43
C PHE A 199 -12.73 -1.09 -9.66
N LEU A 200 -12.10 -0.04 -10.20
CA LEU A 200 -12.25 1.31 -9.67
C LEU A 200 -13.67 1.85 -9.77
N LYS A 201 -14.43 1.37 -10.76
CA LYS A 201 -15.82 1.82 -11.07
C LYS A 201 -16.88 0.92 -10.43
N GLU A 202 -16.48 -0.27 -9.98
CA GLU A 202 -17.37 -1.23 -9.33
C GLU A 202 -17.55 -0.91 -7.83
N ASP A 203 -18.65 -1.37 -7.25
CA ASP A 203 -18.91 -1.20 -5.80
C ASP A 203 -18.15 -2.26 -4.96
N PHE A 204 -16.84 -2.29 -5.14
CA PHE A 204 -15.93 -3.07 -4.31
C PHE A 204 -15.07 -2.17 -3.45
N VAL A 205 -14.82 -2.58 -2.22
CA VAL A 205 -13.92 -1.90 -1.30
C VAL A 205 -12.69 -2.79 -1.08
N GLU A 206 -11.53 -2.20 -1.29
CA GLU A 206 -10.26 -2.78 -0.88
C GLU A 206 -9.37 -1.68 -0.28
N LEU A 207 -8.87 -1.92 0.93
CA LEU A 207 -8.00 -0.98 1.62
C LEU A 207 -6.55 -1.32 1.28
N GLN A 208 -5.99 -0.68 0.25
CA GLN A 208 -4.64 -0.93 -0.25
C GLN A 208 -3.64 0.12 0.25
N GLY A 209 -2.36 -0.29 0.34
CA GLY A 209 -1.31 0.57 0.90
C GLY A 209 -1.57 0.91 2.36
N SER A 210 -2.24 0.02 3.08
CA SER A 210 -2.52 0.20 4.50
C SER A 210 -1.28 -0.12 5.32
N MET A 211 -1.05 0.65 6.36
CA MET A 211 -0.06 0.32 7.39
C MET A 211 -0.71 -0.58 8.43
N ILE A 212 -0.14 -1.76 8.59
CA ILE A 212 -0.60 -2.78 9.53
C ILE A 212 0.50 -3.04 10.55
N ILE A 213 0.10 -3.15 11.80
CA ILE A 213 1.00 -3.26 12.97
C ILE A 213 0.48 -4.32 13.94
N ARG A 214 1.38 -4.90 14.73
CA ARG A 214 1.00 -5.66 15.93
C ARG A 214 0.51 -4.73 17.04
N GLN A 215 -0.54 -5.13 17.74
CA GLN A 215 -1.02 -4.40 18.92
C GLN A 215 0.03 -4.28 20.03
N GLU A 216 0.92 -5.27 20.12
CA GLU A 216 2.02 -5.26 21.05
C GLU A 216 2.93 -4.05 20.82
N LEU A 217 3.41 -3.83 19.58
CA LEU A 217 4.29 -2.71 19.26
C LEU A 217 3.60 -1.36 19.50
N LEU A 218 2.30 -1.26 19.22
CA LEU A 218 1.52 -0.06 19.49
C LEU A 218 1.50 0.31 20.99
N ARG A 219 1.62 -0.69 21.89
CA ARG A 219 1.66 -0.47 23.34
C ARG A 219 3.08 -0.32 23.90
N SER A 220 4.02 -1.12 23.38
CA SER A 220 5.39 -1.17 23.92
C SER A 220 6.27 -0.01 23.44
N ASP A 221 6.02 0.53 22.23
CA ASP A 221 6.77 1.66 21.69
C ASP A 221 5.87 2.62 20.88
N PRO A 222 4.91 3.29 21.55
CA PRO A 222 4.01 4.24 20.90
C PRO A 222 4.75 5.42 20.27
N ALA A 223 5.92 5.81 20.81
CA ALA A 223 6.74 6.89 20.28
C ALA A 223 7.34 6.53 18.90
N LEU A 224 7.82 5.30 18.71
CA LEU A 224 8.27 4.81 17.42
C LEU A 224 7.13 4.84 16.40
N VAL A 225 5.96 4.32 16.80
CA VAL A 225 4.79 4.26 15.93
C VAL A 225 4.33 5.66 15.52
N GLU A 226 4.31 6.62 16.44
CA GLU A 226 3.96 8.00 16.14
C GLU A 226 4.92 8.65 15.14
N ARG A 227 6.23 8.52 15.33
CA ARG A 227 7.25 9.03 14.41
C ARG A 227 7.11 8.40 13.02
N PHE A 228 6.92 7.09 12.96
CA PHE A 228 6.75 6.38 11.69
C PHE A 228 5.48 6.81 10.95
N VAL A 229 4.34 6.91 11.64
CA VAL A 229 3.08 7.39 11.06
C VAL A 229 3.22 8.83 10.56
N ARG A 230 3.92 9.71 11.30
CA ARG A 230 4.15 11.11 10.91
C ARG A 230 4.96 11.20 9.62
N GLY A 231 6.08 10.51 9.52
CA GLY A 231 6.87 10.44 8.29
C GLY A 231 6.06 9.89 7.12
N THR A 232 5.29 8.81 7.33
CA THR A 232 4.41 8.24 6.31
C THR A 232 3.34 9.21 5.84
N LEU A 233 2.69 9.95 6.75
CA LEU A 233 1.68 10.97 6.41
C LEU A 233 2.26 12.13 5.60
N LYS A 234 3.47 12.59 5.92
CA LYS A 234 4.18 13.59 5.11
C LYS A 234 4.40 13.06 3.68
N GLY A 235 4.89 11.83 3.54
CA GLY A 235 5.07 11.17 2.24
C GLY A 235 3.77 10.97 1.47
N PHE A 236 2.69 10.60 2.16
CA PHE A 236 1.36 10.46 1.60
C PHE A 236 0.80 11.79 1.05
N ARG A 237 0.85 12.86 1.86
CA ARG A 237 0.41 14.19 1.45
C ARG A 237 1.22 14.70 0.26
N TYR A 238 2.56 14.52 0.28
CA TYR A 238 3.41 14.84 -0.85
C TYR A 238 2.97 14.08 -2.11
N ALA A 239 2.83 12.75 -2.02
CA ALA A 239 2.43 11.93 -3.16
C ALA A 239 1.05 12.33 -3.72
N ARG A 240 0.13 12.75 -2.86
CA ARG A 240 -1.23 13.13 -3.25
C ARG A 240 -1.31 14.54 -3.84
N GLU A 241 -0.49 15.47 -3.38
CA GLU A 241 -0.60 16.92 -3.68
C GLU A 241 0.47 17.42 -4.67
N ASN A 242 1.62 16.73 -4.76
CA ASN A 242 2.72 17.11 -5.64
C ASN A 242 2.91 16.09 -6.77
N ARG A 243 2.14 16.25 -7.86
CA ARG A 243 2.23 15.40 -9.05
C ARG A 243 3.61 15.45 -9.69
N SER A 244 4.15 16.65 -9.90
CA SER A 244 5.43 16.86 -10.58
C SER A 244 6.62 16.27 -9.82
N GLY A 245 6.60 16.33 -8.48
CA GLY A 245 7.62 15.72 -7.65
C GLY A 245 7.46 14.21 -7.47
N THR A 246 6.23 13.69 -7.56
CA THR A 246 5.97 12.25 -7.36
C THR A 246 6.30 11.41 -8.59
N ILE A 247 6.05 11.91 -9.80
CA ILE A 247 6.32 11.18 -11.05
C ILE A 247 7.80 10.78 -11.17
N PRO A 248 8.81 11.65 -10.95
CA PRO A 248 10.21 11.26 -10.97
C PRO A 248 10.58 10.17 -9.95
N ILE A 249 9.93 10.17 -8.78
CA ILE A 249 10.11 9.11 -7.77
C ILE A 249 9.59 7.77 -8.32
N LEU A 250 8.40 7.76 -8.93
CA LEU A 250 7.84 6.56 -9.58
C LEU A 250 8.74 6.04 -10.70
N VAL A 251 9.27 6.92 -11.55
CA VAL A 251 10.20 6.57 -12.63
C VAL A 251 11.42 5.83 -12.07
N ARG A 252 12.07 6.39 -11.04
CA ARG A 252 13.24 5.78 -10.42
C ARG A 252 12.93 4.47 -9.72
N TYR A 253 11.86 4.47 -8.92
CA TYR A 253 11.52 3.36 -8.05
C TYR A 253 10.97 2.14 -8.80
N GLN A 254 10.19 2.38 -9.86
CA GLN A 254 9.58 1.30 -10.65
C GLN A 254 10.23 1.09 -12.01
N LYS A 255 11.27 1.86 -12.34
CA LYS A 255 11.97 1.81 -13.64
C LYS A 255 11.02 1.96 -14.84
N LEU A 256 10.04 2.85 -14.71
CA LEU A 256 9.05 3.16 -15.73
C LEU A 256 9.53 4.31 -16.63
N ARG A 257 9.04 4.34 -17.88
CA ARG A 257 9.10 5.56 -18.69
C ARG A 257 8.23 6.65 -18.04
N GLU A 258 8.66 7.91 -18.13
CA GLU A 258 7.98 9.03 -17.47
C GLU A 258 6.52 9.15 -17.89
N GLU A 259 6.21 9.00 -19.17
CA GLU A 259 4.84 9.04 -19.68
C GLU A 259 3.94 7.96 -19.05
N LEU A 260 4.48 6.73 -18.89
CA LEU A 260 3.73 5.64 -18.26
C LEU A 260 3.54 5.89 -16.76
N ALA A 261 4.57 6.42 -16.08
CA ALA A 261 4.49 6.81 -14.68
C ALA A 261 3.45 7.91 -14.46
N ALA A 262 3.38 8.90 -15.37
CA ALA A 262 2.38 9.97 -15.33
C ALA A 262 0.96 9.43 -15.52
N LYS A 263 0.71 8.62 -16.56
CA LYS A 263 -0.59 7.97 -16.79
C LYS A 263 -1.02 7.12 -15.59
N TYR A 264 -0.07 6.38 -15.01
CA TYR A 264 -0.32 5.57 -13.84
C TYR A 264 -0.70 6.41 -12.61
N TYR A 265 0.06 7.47 -12.34
CA TYR A 265 -0.24 8.39 -11.25
C TYR A 265 -1.65 9.00 -11.39
N ASP A 266 -1.98 9.55 -12.57
CA ASP A 266 -3.25 10.19 -12.85
C ASP A 266 -4.44 9.22 -12.72
N LEU A 267 -4.23 7.94 -13.05
CA LEU A 267 -5.23 6.89 -12.93
C LEU A 267 -5.57 6.56 -11.47
N VAL A 268 -4.58 6.53 -10.59
CA VAL A 268 -4.78 6.05 -9.20
C VAL A 268 -4.88 7.17 -8.17
N ARG A 269 -4.41 8.37 -8.48
CA ARG A 269 -4.50 9.51 -7.56
C ARG A 269 -5.94 9.81 -7.09
N PRO A 270 -7.00 9.73 -7.92
CA PRO A 270 -8.36 10.01 -7.50
C PRO A 270 -8.92 9.05 -6.43
N ILE A 271 -8.36 7.86 -6.30
CA ILE A 271 -8.78 6.87 -5.28
C ILE A 271 -7.90 6.86 -4.03
N MET A 272 -6.95 7.78 -3.92
CA MET A 272 -6.24 8.00 -2.66
C MET A 272 -7.21 8.54 -1.62
N THR A 273 -7.11 8.04 -0.40
CA THR A 273 -7.87 8.58 0.75
C THR A 273 -7.55 10.06 0.94
N LEU A 274 -8.38 10.78 1.67
CA LEU A 274 -8.17 12.22 1.88
C LEU A 274 -7.06 12.49 2.90
N ASP A 275 -6.99 11.67 3.92
CA ASP A 275 -6.21 11.90 5.14
C ASP A 275 -5.45 10.66 5.63
N GLY A 276 -5.35 9.60 4.81
CA GLY A 276 -4.73 8.34 5.22
C GLY A 276 -5.64 7.46 6.08
N THR A 277 -6.96 7.74 6.13
CA THR A 277 -7.93 6.91 6.88
C THR A 277 -9.04 6.41 5.97
N ALA A 278 -9.78 5.39 6.42
CA ALA A 278 -11.01 4.94 5.79
C ALA A 278 -12.21 5.34 6.66
N SER A 279 -13.33 5.74 6.04
CA SER A 279 -14.58 5.97 6.74
C SER A 279 -15.11 4.69 7.38
N GLU A 280 -15.97 4.80 8.40
CA GLU A 280 -16.56 3.63 9.05
C GLU A 280 -17.37 2.78 8.06
N GLU A 281 -18.04 3.40 7.11
CA GLU A 281 -18.76 2.70 6.04
C GLU A 281 -17.80 1.83 5.21
N LEU A 282 -16.65 2.39 4.79
CA LEU A 282 -15.65 1.65 4.02
C LEU A 282 -15.00 0.55 4.84
N GLN A 283 -14.71 0.81 6.12
CA GLN A 283 -14.20 -0.19 7.06
C GLN A 283 -15.17 -1.37 7.19
N LYS A 284 -16.45 -1.06 7.36
CA LYS A 284 -17.52 -2.07 7.48
C LYS A 284 -17.65 -2.90 6.20
N LYS A 285 -17.75 -2.26 5.03
CA LYS A 285 -17.81 -2.96 3.72
C LYS A 285 -16.60 -3.88 3.50
N PHE A 286 -15.39 -3.39 3.81
CA PHE A 286 -14.16 -4.19 3.69
C PHE A 286 -14.16 -5.39 4.64
N LEU A 287 -14.60 -5.19 5.87
CA LEU A 287 -14.66 -6.23 6.89
C LEU A 287 -15.72 -7.28 6.56
N ASP A 288 -16.91 -6.86 6.16
CA ASP A 288 -18.02 -7.74 5.79
C ASP A 288 -17.65 -8.60 4.57
N PHE A 289 -16.99 -8.00 3.55
CA PHE A 289 -16.48 -8.74 2.41
C PHE A 289 -15.48 -9.83 2.82
N GLY A 290 -14.54 -9.52 3.71
CA GLY A 290 -13.59 -10.49 4.24
C GLY A 290 -14.25 -11.60 5.05
N THR A 291 -15.25 -11.24 5.86
CA THR A 291 -16.02 -12.16 6.71
C THR A 291 -16.80 -13.18 5.87
N VAL A 292 -17.53 -12.70 4.88
CA VAL A 292 -18.29 -13.56 3.93
C VAL A 292 -17.33 -14.48 3.16
N ARG A 293 -16.21 -13.94 2.69
CA ARG A 293 -15.18 -14.71 1.95
C ARG A 293 -14.61 -15.88 2.75
N LEU A 294 -14.50 -15.71 4.08
CA LEU A 294 -13.98 -16.74 4.98
C LEU A 294 -15.07 -17.66 5.54
N GLY A 295 -16.33 -17.49 5.15
CA GLY A 295 -17.45 -18.26 5.66
C GLY A 295 -17.73 -18.03 7.16
N LEU A 296 -17.32 -16.88 7.69
CA LEU A 296 -17.58 -16.52 9.09
C LEU A 296 -19.02 -15.98 9.25
N LYS A 297 -19.62 -16.21 10.41
CA LYS A 297 -21.00 -15.81 10.68
C LYS A 297 -21.16 -14.32 10.91
N GLU A 298 -20.17 -13.69 11.56
CA GLU A 298 -20.23 -12.30 11.98
C GLU A 298 -18.86 -11.60 11.81
N SER A 299 -18.91 -10.31 11.49
CA SER A 299 -17.74 -9.44 11.50
C SER A 299 -17.42 -9.00 12.93
N PRO A 300 -16.14 -8.95 13.32
CA PRO A 300 -15.77 -8.38 14.61
C PRO A 300 -16.06 -6.86 14.63
N PRO A 301 -16.12 -6.22 15.81
CA PRO A 301 -16.23 -4.77 15.92
C PRO A 301 -15.09 -4.06 15.17
N LEU A 302 -15.38 -2.94 14.49
CA LEU A 302 -14.41 -2.18 13.70
C LEU A 302 -13.15 -1.84 14.49
N GLN A 303 -13.32 -1.46 15.77
CA GLN A 303 -12.25 -1.07 16.68
C GLN A 303 -11.26 -2.21 16.98
N ARG A 304 -11.66 -3.46 16.73
CA ARG A 304 -10.75 -4.62 16.84
C ARG A 304 -9.81 -4.72 15.65
N VAL A 305 -10.16 -4.14 14.50
CA VAL A 305 -9.44 -4.24 13.23
C VAL A 305 -8.74 -2.94 12.90
N PHE A 306 -9.40 -1.82 13.10
CA PHE A 306 -8.95 -0.49 12.70
C PHE A 306 -8.69 0.41 13.91
N ASP A 307 -7.61 1.16 13.88
CA ASP A 307 -7.32 2.24 14.82
C ASP A 307 -6.67 3.41 14.07
N TYR A 308 -7.49 4.26 13.50
CA TYR A 308 -7.03 5.49 12.83
C TYR A 308 -6.88 6.71 13.75
N SER A 309 -7.03 6.53 15.06
CA SER A 309 -6.98 7.64 16.03
C SER A 309 -5.64 8.38 15.97
N LEU A 310 -4.53 7.63 15.91
CA LEU A 310 -3.18 8.19 15.78
C LEU A 310 -3.00 8.94 14.47
N THR A 311 -3.43 8.37 13.34
CA THR A 311 -3.35 9.01 12.03
C THR A 311 -4.12 10.33 11.98
N ARG A 312 -5.35 10.36 12.52
CA ARG A 312 -6.16 11.60 12.63
C ARG A 312 -5.51 12.64 13.53
N ARG A 313 -4.97 12.23 14.67
CA ARG A 313 -4.25 13.13 15.60
C ARG A 313 -3.04 13.78 14.93
N ILE A 314 -2.21 13.00 14.24
CA ILE A 314 -1.03 13.51 13.54
C ILE A 314 -1.43 14.43 12.38
N ASN A 315 -2.49 14.11 11.63
CA ASN A 315 -3.01 15.02 10.61
C ASN A 315 -3.37 16.39 11.20
N GLY A 316 -4.08 16.42 12.33
CA GLY A 316 -4.40 17.68 13.02
C GLY A 316 -3.16 18.42 13.48
N GLN A 317 -2.12 17.73 13.96
CA GLN A 317 -0.84 18.35 14.32
C GLN A 317 -0.12 18.97 13.12
N LEU A 318 -0.08 18.27 11.97
CA LEU A 318 0.52 18.77 10.74
C LEU A 318 -0.23 19.99 10.20
N GLU A 319 -1.55 19.99 10.27
CA GLU A 319 -2.41 21.12 9.88
C GLU A 319 -2.21 22.32 10.79
N ALA A 320 -2.23 22.12 12.11
CA ALA A 320 -1.98 23.18 13.10
C ALA A 320 -0.59 23.80 12.96
N ALA A 321 0.42 23.00 12.58
CA ALA A 321 1.77 23.47 12.28
C ALA A 321 1.91 24.15 10.89
N GLY A 322 0.84 24.21 10.09
CA GLY A 322 0.87 24.75 8.73
C GLY A 322 1.75 23.94 7.77
N TRP A 323 2.04 22.67 8.08
CA TRP A 323 2.91 21.84 7.27
C TRP A 323 2.27 21.56 5.90
N LYS A 324 3.02 21.83 4.85
CA LYS A 324 2.63 21.53 3.46
C LYS A 324 3.79 20.84 2.76
N PRO A 325 3.50 19.91 1.81
CA PRO A 325 4.56 19.35 1.00
C PRO A 325 5.28 20.44 0.19
N GLU A 326 6.58 20.28 0.01
CA GLU A 326 7.37 21.12 -0.89
C GLU A 326 6.76 21.04 -2.30
N LYS A 327 6.84 22.15 -3.05
CA LYS A 327 6.36 22.23 -4.44
C LYS A 327 7.37 21.59 -5.39
#